data_24f0f18ede6c2e45f5fec960705ccb71
#
_entry.id   24f0f18ede6c2e45f5fec960705ccb71
#
_cell.length_a   1.000
_cell.length_b   1.000
_cell.length_c   1.000
_cell.angle_alpha   90.00
_cell.angle_beta   90.00
_cell.angle_gamma   90.00
#
_symmetry.space_group_name_H-M   'P 1'
#
loop_
_entity.id
_entity.type
_entity.pdbx_description
1 polymer ?
#
loop_
_entity_poly.entity_id
_entity_poly.type
_entity_poly.pdbx_seq_one_letter_code
_entity_poly.pdbx_strand_id
1 'polypeptide(L)'
;MQANSFREVWFVRHSESVANAGARTREAPTYPLTECGFRQAAALAGALAVEPELIVVSPYTRARQTAEPAIRRFHRSTVEEWPVHEVQYLAPSLCVDTTQDDRRELSLQYWERADPRFTAPGAESFAEFVARAADAVERLVRRPERRVFVFSHGHFMSAVAWLILSRPGVIDSAAMRRFHQFTHAWSVPNCAILPLYLHPDGVHSLGGLWVPEGVGQSRGGQAQAGADPSY
;
A
#
# COMPACT_ATOMS: atom_id res chain seq x y z
N MET A 1 -4.80 -5.32 35.93
CA MET A 1 -4.61 -4.67 34.62
C MET A 1 -4.46 -5.78 33.59
N GLN A 2 -5.49 -6.03 32.78
CA GLN A 2 -5.39 -6.99 31.68
C GLN A 2 -4.40 -6.39 30.67
N ALA A 3 -3.32 -7.13 30.40
CA ALA A 3 -2.37 -6.75 29.35
C ALA A 3 -3.16 -6.61 28.04
N ASN A 4 -2.99 -5.47 27.34
CA ASN A 4 -3.59 -5.18 26.06
C ASN A 4 -3.34 -6.35 25.11
N SER A 5 -4.37 -7.15 24.82
CA SER A 5 -4.24 -8.44 24.13
C SER A 5 -4.32 -8.31 22.60
N PHE A 6 -4.24 -7.08 22.05
CA PHE A 6 -4.21 -6.88 20.60
C PHE A 6 -2.80 -7.10 20.02
N ARG A 7 -2.75 -7.51 18.76
CA ARG A 7 -1.55 -7.58 17.94
C ARG A 7 -1.49 -6.37 17.03
N GLU A 8 -0.29 -5.89 16.77
CA GLU A 8 -0.04 -4.64 16.06
C GLU A 8 0.58 -4.93 14.69
N VAL A 9 -0.07 -4.47 13.63
CA VAL A 9 0.43 -4.55 12.26
C VAL A 9 0.60 -3.15 11.71
N TRP A 10 1.80 -2.80 11.26
CA TRP A 10 2.07 -1.53 10.60
C TRP A 10 2.20 -1.73 9.09
N PHE A 11 1.20 -1.27 8.36
CA PHE A 11 1.32 -1.14 6.91
C PHE A 11 2.14 0.10 6.58
N VAL A 12 3.17 -0.07 5.77
CA VAL A 12 4.13 0.98 5.41
C VAL A 12 4.11 1.15 3.90
N ARG A 13 3.74 2.35 3.41
CA ARG A 13 3.86 2.65 1.99
C ARG A 13 5.34 2.81 1.60
N HIS A 14 5.70 2.28 0.43
CA HIS A 14 7.04 2.46 -0.11
C HIS A 14 7.43 3.96 -0.22
N SER A 15 8.73 4.23 -0.16
CA SER A 15 9.34 5.55 -0.36
C SER A 15 9.15 6.02 -1.82
N GLU A 16 9.55 7.27 -2.11
CA GLU A 16 9.43 7.84 -3.45
C GLU A 16 10.12 6.97 -4.50
N SER A 17 9.35 6.55 -5.50
CA SER A 17 9.83 5.82 -6.67
C SER A 17 9.96 6.73 -7.88
N VAL A 18 10.67 6.27 -8.92
CA VAL A 18 10.79 7.00 -10.18
C VAL A 18 9.41 7.30 -10.79
N ALA A 19 8.43 6.41 -10.61
CA ALA A 19 7.05 6.64 -11.05
C ALA A 19 6.38 7.79 -10.27
N ASN A 20 6.59 7.89 -8.94
CA ASN A 20 6.08 9.00 -8.14
C ASN A 20 6.73 10.35 -8.53
N ALA A 21 7.96 10.32 -9.00
CA ALA A 21 8.67 11.49 -9.52
C ALA A 21 8.29 11.86 -10.96
N GLY A 22 7.28 11.21 -11.55
CA GLY A 22 6.78 11.53 -12.90
C GLY A 22 7.61 10.95 -14.04
N ALA A 23 8.56 10.05 -13.78
CA ALA A 23 9.35 9.43 -14.83
C ALA A 23 8.51 8.45 -15.67
N ARG A 24 8.92 8.28 -16.94
CA ARG A 24 8.42 7.17 -17.76
C ARG A 24 8.84 5.85 -17.17
N THR A 25 7.91 4.91 -17.14
CA THR A 25 8.10 3.63 -16.47
C THR A 25 8.00 2.48 -17.48
N ARG A 26 8.54 1.31 -17.11
CA ARG A 26 8.45 0.09 -17.93
C ARG A 26 7.40 -0.84 -17.35
N GLU A 27 7.81 -1.71 -16.42
CA GLU A 27 6.94 -2.71 -15.82
C GLU A 27 6.70 -2.38 -14.34
N ALA A 28 5.45 -2.39 -13.90
CA ALA A 28 5.06 -2.00 -12.53
C ALA A 28 5.87 -2.68 -11.42
N PRO A 29 6.25 -3.97 -11.49
CA PRO A 29 7.05 -4.62 -10.47
C PRO A 29 8.48 -4.06 -10.33
N THR A 30 9.04 -3.48 -11.39
CA THR A 30 10.48 -3.16 -11.49
C THR A 30 10.84 -1.71 -11.19
N TYR A 31 9.87 -0.82 -10.92
CA TYR A 31 10.16 0.60 -10.63
C TYR A 31 11.02 0.75 -9.38
N PRO A 32 12.25 1.31 -9.49
CA PRO A 32 13.11 1.53 -8.35
C PRO A 32 12.70 2.80 -7.58
N LEU A 33 13.30 2.98 -6.42
CA LEU A 33 13.28 4.23 -5.68
C LEU A 33 14.13 5.29 -6.42
N THR A 34 13.81 6.57 -6.18
CA THR A 34 14.70 7.69 -6.49
C THR A 34 15.80 7.81 -5.42
N GLU A 35 16.81 8.64 -5.64
CA GLU A 35 17.77 8.98 -4.59
C GLU A 35 17.09 9.56 -3.34
N CYS A 36 16.05 10.39 -3.54
CA CYS A 36 15.21 10.88 -2.46
C CYS A 36 14.52 9.72 -1.74
N GLY A 37 13.95 8.78 -2.48
CA GLY A 37 13.33 7.58 -1.92
C GLY A 37 14.27 6.72 -1.09
N PHE A 38 15.53 6.56 -1.50
CA PHE A 38 16.52 5.84 -0.68
C PHE A 38 16.84 6.58 0.63
N ARG A 39 16.95 7.92 0.60
CA ARG A 39 17.10 8.71 1.84
C ARG A 39 15.89 8.59 2.75
N GLN A 40 14.68 8.63 2.18
CA GLN A 40 13.43 8.42 2.90
C GLN A 40 13.37 7.03 3.55
N ALA A 41 13.75 5.97 2.83
CA ALA A 41 13.79 4.61 3.36
C ALA A 41 14.74 4.46 4.55
N ALA A 42 15.91 5.09 4.47
CA ALA A 42 16.89 5.11 5.58
C ALA A 42 16.35 5.87 6.80
N ALA A 43 15.75 7.05 6.60
CA ALA A 43 15.15 7.85 7.66
C ALA A 43 13.96 7.11 8.30
N LEU A 44 13.10 6.51 7.48
CA LEU A 44 11.97 5.67 7.93
C LEU A 44 12.46 4.55 8.84
N ALA A 45 13.45 3.77 8.41
CA ALA A 45 14.01 2.70 9.23
C ALA A 45 14.59 3.23 10.56
N GLY A 46 15.19 4.42 10.56
CA GLY A 46 15.66 5.10 11.77
C GLY A 46 14.55 5.47 12.74
N ALA A 47 13.39 5.87 12.22
CA ALA A 47 12.23 6.31 12.99
C ALA A 47 11.38 5.17 13.56
N LEU A 48 11.50 3.94 13.06
CA LEU A 48 10.79 2.77 13.58
C LEU A 48 11.33 2.40 14.96
N ALA A 49 10.69 2.86 16.03
CA ALA A 49 11.20 2.74 17.41
C ALA A 49 11.11 1.32 18.00
N VAL A 50 10.36 0.43 17.37
CA VAL A 50 10.06 -0.91 17.89
C VAL A 50 10.46 -2.00 16.90
N GLU A 51 11.00 -3.12 17.40
CA GLU A 51 11.37 -4.27 16.58
C GLU A 51 10.13 -5.11 16.26
N PRO A 52 9.86 -5.44 14.99
CA PRO A 52 8.82 -6.39 14.63
C PRO A 52 9.34 -7.83 14.76
N GLU A 53 8.45 -8.79 14.95
CA GLU A 53 8.78 -10.23 14.90
C GLU A 53 8.76 -10.74 13.45
N LEU A 54 7.94 -10.08 12.59
CA LEU A 54 7.81 -10.41 11.18
C LEU A 54 7.84 -9.12 10.33
N ILE A 55 8.60 -9.15 9.25
CA ILE A 55 8.58 -8.14 8.20
C ILE A 55 8.03 -8.81 6.93
N VAL A 56 6.89 -8.34 6.47
CA VAL A 56 6.28 -8.73 5.20
C VAL A 56 6.64 -7.71 4.15
N VAL A 57 7.04 -8.17 2.97
CA VAL A 57 7.47 -7.29 1.88
C VAL A 57 6.71 -7.63 0.60
N SER A 58 6.20 -6.60 -0.07
CA SER A 58 5.67 -6.72 -1.43
C SER A 58 6.77 -7.17 -2.41
N PRO A 59 6.45 -7.98 -3.43
CA PRO A 59 7.41 -8.41 -4.45
C PRO A 59 7.94 -7.28 -5.34
N TYR A 60 7.36 -6.08 -5.26
CA TYR A 60 7.76 -4.94 -6.11
C TYR A 60 9.06 -4.28 -5.62
N THR A 61 9.96 -3.97 -6.55
CA THR A 61 11.30 -3.43 -6.29
C THR A 61 11.29 -2.25 -5.32
N ARG A 62 10.43 -1.26 -5.51
CA ARG A 62 10.34 -0.07 -4.63
C ARG A 62 9.98 -0.41 -3.18
N ALA A 63 9.14 -1.42 -2.97
CA ALA A 63 8.80 -1.86 -1.61
C ALA A 63 9.95 -2.64 -0.96
N ARG A 64 10.63 -3.51 -1.72
CA ARG A 64 11.83 -4.22 -1.25
C ARG A 64 12.95 -3.25 -0.88
N GLN A 65 13.22 -2.24 -1.74
CA GLN A 65 14.22 -1.22 -1.48
C GLN A 65 13.87 -0.35 -0.27
N THR A 66 12.57 -0.08 -0.04
CA THR A 66 12.10 0.64 1.15
C THR A 66 12.28 -0.20 2.42
N ALA A 67 12.02 -1.49 2.36
CA ALA A 67 12.12 -2.40 3.50
C ALA A 67 13.58 -2.70 3.90
N GLU A 68 14.51 -2.67 2.94
CA GLU A 68 15.89 -3.11 3.14
C GLU A 68 16.63 -2.46 4.32
N PRO A 69 16.60 -1.14 4.57
CA PRO A 69 17.20 -0.55 5.74
C PRO A 69 16.58 -1.04 7.07
N ALA A 70 15.25 -1.28 7.08
CA ALA A 70 14.57 -1.82 8.25
C ALA A 70 14.95 -3.29 8.50
N ILE A 71 15.04 -4.11 7.44
CA ILE A 71 15.47 -5.51 7.51
C ILE A 71 16.90 -5.59 8.07
N ARG A 72 17.81 -4.73 7.61
CA ARG A 72 19.18 -4.68 8.15
C ARG A 72 19.20 -4.28 9.62
N ARG A 73 18.34 -3.35 10.03
CA ARG A 73 18.26 -2.89 11.43
C ARG A 73 17.66 -3.96 12.34
N PHE A 74 16.60 -4.64 11.91
CA PHE A 74 15.87 -5.63 12.68
C PHE A 74 16.22 -7.05 12.22
N HIS A 75 17.50 -7.37 12.30
CA HIS A 75 18.09 -8.61 11.76
C HIS A 75 17.57 -9.90 12.44
N ARG A 76 16.82 -9.80 13.55
CA ARG A 76 16.18 -10.92 14.23
C ARG A 76 14.76 -11.19 13.72
N SER A 77 14.16 -10.25 12.98
CA SER A 77 12.83 -10.41 12.43
C SER A 77 12.84 -11.46 11.32
N THR A 78 11.81 -12.29 11.28
CA THR A 78 11.53 -13.12 10.09
C THR A 78 11.14 -12.21 8.93
N VAL A 79 11.60 -12.52 7.72
CA VAL A 79 11.24 -11.76 6.51
C VAL A 79 10.51 -12.69 5.55
N GLU A 80 9.32 -12.29 5.14
CA GLU A 80 8.50 -13.03 4.17
C GLU A 80 8.06 -12.12 3.02
N GLU A 81 7.98 -12.66 1.82
CA GLU A 81 7.38 -11.99 0.68
C GLU A 81 5.92 -12.43 0.53
N TRP A 82 5.00 -11.45 0.49
CA TRP A 82 3.57 -11.71 0.30
C TRP A 82 3.03 -10.90 -0.89
N PRO A 83 1.89 -11.31 -1.49
CA PRO A 83 1.26 -10.62 -2.60
C PRO A 83 0.53 -9.33 -2.15
N VAL A 84 1.23 -8.47 -1.40
CA VAL A 84 0.74 -7.17 -0.92
C VAL A 84 1.14 -6.02 -1.85
N HIS A 85 1.24 -6.31 -3.16
CA HIS A 85 1.62 -5.36 -4.20
C HIS A 85 0.47 -4.43 -4.59
N GLU A 86 0.83 -3.35 -5.30
CA GLU A 86 -0.13 -2.36 -5.81
C GLU A 86 -1.10 -2.98 -6.82
N VAL A 87 -2.32 -2.47 -6.87
CA VAL A 87 -3.30 -2.87 -7.87
C VAL A 87 -2.77 -2.60 -9.29
N GLN A 88 -2.91 -3.58 -10.16
CA GLN A 88 -2.52 -3.47 -11.56
C GLN A 88 -3.75 -3.69 -12.44
N TYR A 89 -4.59 -2.67 -12.58
CA TYR A 89 -5.84 -2.71 -13.32
C TYR A 89 -5.71 -2.34 -14.81
N LEU A 90 -4.61 -1.68 -15.21
CA LEU A 90 -4.29 -1.45 -16.61
C LEU A 90 -3.41 -2.58 -17.16
N ALA A 91 -3.61 -2.92 -18.44
CA ALA A 91 -2.74 -3.89 -19.09
C ALA A 91 -1.27 -3.44 -19.01
N PRO A 92 -0.32 -4.32 -18.64
CA PRO A 92 1.09 -3.97 -18.54
C PRO A 92 1.66 -3.31 -19.80
N SER A 93 1.21 -3.75 -20.98
CA SER A 93 1.63 -3.18 -22.27
C SER A 93 1.30 -1.69 -22.42
N LEU A 94 0.23 -1.20 -21.77
CA LEU A 94 -0.16 0.21 -21.77
C LEU A 94 0.67 1.05 -20.78
N CYS A 95 1.43 0.40 -19.91
CA CYS A 95 2.26 1.07 -18.91
C CYS A 95 3.72 1.20 -19.33
N VAL A 96 4.11 0.57 -20.46
CA VAL A 96 5.47 0.62 -20.98
C VAL A 96 5.76 1.97 -21.58
N ASP A 97 6.86 2.58 -21.16
CA ASP A 97 7.36 3.89 -21.64
C ASP A 97 6.34 5.03 -21.56
N THR A 98 5.51 4.98 -20.50
CA THR A 98 4.48 6.00 -20.22
C THR A 98 4.66 6.59 -18.82
N THR A 99 4.21 7.83 -18.62
CA THR A 99 4.08 8.47 -17.30
C THR A 99 2.71 8.15 -16.69
N GLN A 100 2.50 8.52 -15.43
CA GLN A 100 1.17 8.46 -14.81
C GLN A 100 0.17 9.38 -15.53
N ASP A 101 0.62 10.58 -15.93
CA ASP A 101 -0.23 11.52 -16.68
C ASP A 101 -0.65 10.96 -18.03
N ASP A 102 0.24 10.28 -18.75
CA ASP A 102 -0.09 9.62 -20.02
C ASP A 102 -1.20 8.56 -19.85
N ARG A 103 -1.34 7.97 -18.66
CA ARG A 103 -2.34 6.94 -18.35
C ARG A 103 -3.61 7.45 -17.67
N ARG A 104 -3.68 8.75 -17.36
CA ARG A 104 -4.79 9.36 -16.62
C ARG A 104 -6.15 9.02 -17.21
N GLU A 105 -6.30 9.21 -18.52
CA GLU A 105 -7.57 8.95 -19.22
C GLU A 105 -7.99 7.46 -19.12
N LEU A 106 -7.03 6.55 -19.29
CA LEU A 106 -7.28 5.10 -19.16
C LEU A 106 -7.69 4.71 -17.73
N SER A 107 -7.08 5.37 -16.75
CA SER A 107 -7.44 5.19 -15.33
C SER A 107 -8.86 5.67 -15.05
N LEU A 108 -9.21 6.88 -15.51
CA LEU A 108 -10.58 7.41 -15.38
C LEU A 108 -11.61 6.48 -16.00
N GLN A 109 -11.40 6.02 -17.22
CA GLN A 109 -12.30 5.09 -17.91
C GLN A 109 -12.48 3.77 -17.16
N TYR A 110 -11.42 3.25 -16.54
CA TYR A 110 -11.51 2.05 -15.70
C TYR A 110 -12.43 2.26 -14.49
N TRP A 111 -12.24 3.36 -13.76
CA TRP A 111 -13.03 3.65 -12.57
C TRP A 111 -14.48 4.04 -12.89
N GLU A 112 -14.72 4.78 -13.98
CA GLU A 112 -16.06 5.15 -14.46
C GLU A 112 -16.85 3.94 -14.93
N ARG A 113 -16.21 2.97 -15.60
CA ARG A 113 -16.81 1.70 -15.97
C ARG A 113 -17.42 0.98 -14.76
N ALA A 114 -16.76 1.08 -13.62
CA ALA A 114 -17.20 0.50 -12.36
C ALA A 114 -17.66 -0.97 -12.48
N ASP A 115 -16.93 -1.77 -13.26
CA ASP A 115 -17.13 -3.21 -13.39
C ASP A 115 -16.07 -3.94 -12.58
N PRO A 116 -16.42 -4.46 -11.37
CA PRO A 116 -15.44 -5.06 -10.48
C PRO A 116 -14.83 -6.37 -11.00
N ARG A 117 -15.42 -6.96 -12.03
CA ARG A 117 -14.91 -8.19 -12.67
C ARG A 117 -14.16 -7.93 -13.96
N PHE A 118 -14.18 -6.70 -14.44
CA PHE A 118 -13.41 -6.35 -15.63
C PHE A 118 -11.92 -6.54 -15.38
N THR A 119 -11.25 -7.24 -16.28
CA THR A 119 -9.80 -7.43 -16.29
C THR A 119 -9.25 -7.12 -17.68
N ALA A 120 -8.21 -6.31 -17.75
CA ALA A 120 -7.43 -6.12 -18.96
C ALA A 120 -6.40 -7.26 -19.09
N PRO A 121 -5.89 -7.58 -20.30
CA PRO A 121 -4.90 -8.65 -20.48
C PRO A 121 -3.66 -8.46 -19.58
N GLY A 122 -3.37 -9.42 -18.71
CA GLY A 122 -2.25 -9.38 -17.78
C GLY A 122 -2.43 -8.48 -16.55
N ALA A 123 -3.64 -7.95 -16.35
CA ALA A 123 -4.02 -7.16 -15.18
C ALA A 123 -4.90 -7.97 -14.23
N GLU A 124 -5.12 -7.44 -13.02
CA GLU A 124 -6.10 -7.99 -12.07
C GLU A 124 -7.41 -7.18 -12.12
N SER A 125 -8.53 -7.81 -11.84
CA SER A 125 -9.81 -7.14 -11.64
C SER A 125 -9.85 -6.46 -10.25
N PHE A 126 -10.77 -5.50 -10.07
CA PHE A 126 -11.00 -4.89 -8.76
C PHE A 126 -11.43 -5.94 -7.71
N ALA A 127 -12.24 -6.92 -8.10
CA ALA A 127 -12.68 -7.99 -7.19
C ALA A 127 -11.51 -8.87 -6.72
N GLU A 128 -10.58 -9.24 -7.62
CA GLU A 128 -9.37 -9.99 -7.28
C GLU A 128 -8.44 -9.17 -6.36
N PHE A 129 -8.27 -7.88 -6.65
CA PHE A 129 -7.49 -6.98 -5.81
C PHE A 129 -8.04 -6.89 -4.38
N VAL A 130 -9.36 -6.70 -4.22
CA VAL A 130 -10.01 -6.64 -2.90
C VAL A 130 -9.92 -7.99 -2.18
N ALA A 131 -10.11 -9.11 -2.89
CA ALA A 131 -9.94 -10.44 -2.33
C ALA A 131 -8.51 -10.65 -1.81
N ARG A 132 -7.49 -10.25 -2.58
CA ARG A 132 -6.09 -10.32 -2.18
C ARG A 132 -5.79 -9.47 -0.93
N ALA A 133 -6.40 -8.30 -0.80
CA ALA A 133 -6.26 -7.49 0.41
C ALA A 133 -6.95 -8.14 1.62
N ALA A 134 -8.12 -8.74 1.44
CA ALA A 134 -8.83 -9.49 2.48
C ALA A 134 -8.02 -10.72 2.92
N ASP A 135 -7.49 -11.51 1.99
CA ASP A 135 -6.65 -12.67 2.27
C ASP A 135 -5.39 -12.31 3.07
N ALA A 136 -4.78 -11.16 2.78
CA ALA A 136 -3.63 -10.67 3.54
C ALA A 136 -4.01 -10.35 5.00
N VAL A 137 -5.15 -9.70 5.23
CA VAL A 137 -5.66 -9.44 6.59
C VAL A 137 -5.98 -10.74 7.32
N GLU A 138 -6.66 -11.68 6.67
CA GLU A 138 -6.95 -12.99 7.27
C GLU A 138 -5.68 -13.78 7.59
N ARG A 139 -4.67 -13.73 6.72
CA ARG A 139 -3.37 -14.34 6.98
C ARG A 139 -2.70 -13.71 8.21
N LEU A 140 -2.74 -12.38 8.35
CA LEU A 140 -2.24 -11.68 9.54
C LEU A 140 -3.00 -12.08 10.80
N VAL A 141 -4.33 -12.25 10.73
CA VAL A 141 -5.14 -12.72 11.86
C VAL A 141 -4.72 -14.10 12.35
N ARG A 142 -4.31 -14.99 11.47
CA ARG A 142 -3.86 -16.35 11.80
C ARG A 142 -2.40 -16.45 12.30
N ARG A 143 -1.61 -15.37 12.16
CA ARG A 143 -0.19 -15.36 12.56
C ARG A 143 -0.04 -15.20 14.07
N PRO A 144 0.98 -15.80 14.70
CA PRO A 144 1.24 -15.67 16.14
C PRO A 144 1.97 -14.39 16.52
N GLU A 145 2.66 -13.73 15.57
CA GLU A 145 3.51 -12.57 15.83
C GLU A 145 2.71 -11.41 16.41
N ARG A 146 3.21 -10.81 17.46
CA ARG A 146 2.56 -9.68 18.13
C ARG A 146 2.75 -8.37 17.39
N ARG A 147 3.88 -8.22 16.67
CA ARG A 147 4.18 -7.03 15.88
C ARG A 147 4.68 -7.42 14.49
N VAL A 148 4.01 -6.90 13.47
CA VAL A 148 4.30 -7.17 12.07
C VAL A 148 4.44 -5.84 11.32
N PHE A 149 5.48 -5.70 10.50
CA PHE A 149 5.57 -4.62 9.53
C PHE A 149 5.29 -5.16 8.13
N VAL A 150 4.46 -4.44 7.36
CA VAL A 150 4.06 -4.82 6.00
C VAL A 150 4.43 -3.69 5.03
N PHE A 151 5.52 -3.84 4.30
CA PHE A 151 5.95 -2.87 3.29
C PHE A 151 5.16 -3.08 2.01
N SER A 152 4.32 -2.10 1.67
CA SER A 152 3.29 -2.21 0.65
C SER A 152 3.09 -0.89 -0.14
N HIS A 153 1.89 -0.61 -0.64
CA HIS A 153 1.56 0.41 -1.62
C HIS A 153 0.29 1.17 -1.23
N GLY A 154 0.07 2.32 -1.88
CA GLY A 154 -1.01 3.23 -1.54
C GLY A 154 -2.40 2.61 -1.65
N HIS A 155 -2.77 2.10 -2.82
CA HIS A 155 -4.11 1.50 -2.99
C HIS A 155 -4.28 0.22 -2.18
N PHE A 156 -3.22 -0.58 -2.00
CA PHE A 156 -3.32 -1.78 -1.16
C PHE A 156 -3.63 -1.41 0.29
N MET A 157 -2.94 -0.41 0.84
CA MET A 157 -3.23 0.10 2.19
C MET A 157 -4.63 0.70 2.28
N SER A 158 -5.06 1.43 1.23
CA SER A 158 -6.44 1.94 1.15
C SER A 158 -7.47 0.81 1.11
N ALA A 159 -7.19 -0.29 0.40
CA ALA A 159 -8.09 -1.45 0.37
C ALA A 159 -8.21 -2.11 1.75
N VAL A 160 -7.10 -2.29 2.46
CA VAL A 160 -7.11 -2.80 3.83
C VAL A 160 -7.94 -1.89 4.74
N ALA A 161 -7.70 -0.57 4.69
CA ALA A 161 -8.45 0.38 5.50
C ALA A 161 -9.94 0.37 5.16
N TRP A 162 -10.29 0.38 3.89
CA TRP A 162 -11.67 0.33 3.42
C TRP A 162 -12.39 -0.95 3.86
N LEU A 163 -11.73 -2.10 3.79
CA LEU A 163 -12.28 -3.38 4.27
C LEU A 163 -12.59 -3.34 5.76
N ILE A 164 -11.69 -2.80 6.59
CA ILE A 164 -11.88 -2.72 8.04
C ILE A 164 -12.99 -1.73 8.40
N LEU A 165 -13.05 -0.56 7.76
CA LEU A 165 -13.98 0.51 8.08
C LEU A 165 -15.38 0.28 7.50
N SER A 166 -15.45 -0.20 6.24
CA SER A 166 -16.71 -0.29 5.50
C SER A 166 -17.35 -1.67 5.55
N ARG A 167 -16.57 -2.72 5.83
CA ARG A 167 -17.01 -4.13 5.88
C ARG A 167 -17.95 -4.48 4.72
N PRO A 168 -17.52 -4.31 3.46
CA PRO A 168 -18.37 -4.51 2.32
C PRO A 168 -18.84 -5.96 2.24
N GLY A 169 -20.15 -6.20 2.03
CA GLY A 169 -20.68 -7.55 1.89
C GLY A 169 -20.39 -8.12 0.50
N VAL A 170 -20.82 -7.42 -0.55
CA VAL A 170 -20.63 -7.84 -1.95
C VAL A 170 -19.77 -6.80 -2.66
N ILE A 171 -18.82 -7.28 -3.45
CA ILE A 171 -17.97 -6.44 -4.29
C ILE A 171 -18.65 -6.27 -5.66
N ASP A 172 -19.58 -5.33 -5.69
CA ASP A 172 -20.34 -4.93 -6.89
C ASP A 172 -19.86 -3.56 -7.42
N SER A 173 -20.52 -3.07 -8.47
CA SER A 173 -20.23 -1.75 -9.07
C SER A 173 -20.38 -0.59 -8.07
N ALA A 174 -21.30 -0.68 -7.12
CA ALA A 174 -21.48 0.34 -6.09
C ALA A 174 -20.34 0.30 -5.07
N ALA A 175 -19.87 -0.89 -4.70
CA ALA A 175 -18.72 -1.08 -3.84
C ALA A 175 -17.45 -0.52 -4.49
N MET A 176 -17.23 -0.79 -5.80
CA MET A 176 -16.08 -0.24 -6.54
C MET A 176 -16.10 1.29 -6.60
N ARG A 177 -17.27 1.91 -6.87
CA ARG A 177 -17.41 3.38 -6.82
C ARG A 177 -17.14 3.95 -5.42
N ARG A 178 -17.66 3.32 -4.36
CA ARG A 178 -17.38 3.75 -2.97
C ARG A 178 -15.91 3.65 -2.62
N PHE A 179 -15.23 2.59 -3.05
CA PHE A 179 -13.78 2.47 -2.87
C PHE A 179 -13.03 3.58 -3.60
N HIS A 180 -13.37 3.86 -4.86
CA HIS A 180 -12.75 4.94 -5.62
C HIS A 180 -12.94 6.30 -4.92
N GLN A 181 -14.16 6.62 -4.47
CA GLN A 181 -14.43 7.83 -3.67
C GLN A 181 -13.63 7.85 -2.36
N PHE A 182 -13.49 6.71 -1.70
CA PHE A 182 -12.68 6.59 -0.49
C PHE A 182 -11.21 6.93 -0.75
N THR A 183 -10.62 6.43 -1.84
CA THR A 183 -9.22 6.74 -2.19
C THR A 183 -9.01 8.21 -2.55
N HIS A 184 -10.03 8.89 -3.09
CA HIS A 184 -9.99 10.36 -3.31
C HIS A 184 -9.95 11.15 -2.00
N ALA A 185 -10.72 10.71 -1.00
CA ALA A 185 -10.79 11.38 0.30
C ALA A 185 -9.61 11.03 1.21
N TRP A 186 -8.93 9.91 0.96
CA TRP A 186 -7.90 9.38 1.85
C TRP A 186 -6.60 9.06 1.10
N SER A 187 -5.76 10.07 1.01
CA SER A 187 -4.43 9.92 0.42
C SER A 187 -3.46 9.24 1.39
N VAL A 188 -2.68 8.30 0.87
CA VAL A 188 -1.60 7.62 1.61
C VAL A 188 -0.26 8.15 1.07
N PRO A 189 0.45 9.08 1.75
CA PRO A 189 1.74 9.61 1.27
C PRO A 189 2.85 8.55 1.29
N ASN A 190 3.93 8.76 0.53
CA ASN A 190 5.12 7.91 0.61
C ASN A 190 5.64 7.83 2.06
N CYS A 191 6.11 6.67 2.48
CA CYS A 191 6.55 6.37 3.85
C CYS A 191 5.47 6.48 4.93
N ALA A 192 4.21 6.66 4.56
CA ALA A 192 3.13 6.64 5.53
C ALA A 192 3.00 5.27 6.21
N ILE A 193 2.67 5.32 7.48
CA ILE A 193 2.41 4.15 8.32
C ILE A 193 0.94 4.17 8.71
N LEU A 194 0.27 3.03 8.48
CA LEU A 194 -1.11 2.76 8.91
C LEU A 194 -1.08 1.63 9.93
N PRO A 195 -1.30 1.90 11.22
CA PRO A 195 -1.46 0.86 12.22
C PRO A 195 -2.80 0.14 12.07
N LEU A 196 -2.76 -1.18 12.07
CA LEU A 196 -3.91 -2.07 12.21
C LEU A 196 -3.76 -2.86 13.52
N TYR A 197 -4.76 -2.77 14.38
CA TYR A 197 -4.82 -3.49 15.64
C TYR A 197 -5.74 -4.70 15.50
N LEU A 198 -5.17 -5.89 15.63
CA LEU A 198 -5.89 -7.16 15.55
C LEU A 198 -6.31 -7.60 16.94
N HIS A 199 -7.61 -7.53 17.23
CA HIS A 199 -8.18 -7.91 18.53
C HIS A 199 -8.64 -9.37 18.52
N PRO A 200 -8.55 -10.06 19.67
CA PRO A 200 -8.96 -11.46 19.80
C PRO A 200 -10.45 -11.72 19.53
N ASP A 201 -11.28 -10.70 19.75
CA ASP A 201 -12.73 -10.74 19.49
C ASP A 201 -13.11 -10.62 18.01
N GLY A 202 -12.11 -10.46 17.11
CA GLY A 202 -12.31 -10.29 15.68
C GLY A 202 -12.77 -8.89 15.24
N VAL A 203 -12.91 -7.94 16.15
CA VAL A 203 -13.23 -6.55 15.83
C VAL A 203 -11.93 -5.76 15.69
N HIS A 204 -11.40 -5.70 14.49
CA HIS A 204 -10.14 -5.01 14.22
C HIS A 204 -10.35 -3.49 14.11
N SER A 205 -9.31 -2.73 14.47
CA SER A 205 -9.35 -1.26 14.43
C SER A 205 -8.10 -0.69 13.74
N LEU A 206 -8.23 0.52 13.22
CA LEU A 206 -7.13 1.25 12.59
C LEU A 206 -6.65 2.38 13.50
N GLY A 207 -5.34 2.61 13.52
CA GLY A 207 -4.76 3.84 14.04
C GLY A 207 -4.81 4.96 13.00
N GLY A 208 -4.40 6.16 13.41
CA GLY A 208 -4.22 7.27 12.46
C GLY A 208 -3.11 6.99 11.46
N LEU A 209 -3.34 7.36 10.21
CA LEU A 209 -2.29 7.37 9.19
C LEU A 209 -1.28 8.49 9.52
N TRP A 210 0.01 8.20 9.51
CA TRP A 210 1.06 9.17 9.83
C TRP A 210 2.34 8.91 9.05
N VAL A 211 3.16 9.94 8.89
CA VAL A 211 4.52 9.83 8.34
C VAL A 211 5.48 10.20 9.46
N PRO A 212 6.53 9.40 9.73
CA PRO A 212 7.48 9.70 10.80
C PRO A 212 8.18 11.05 10.59
N GLU A 213 8.43 11.75 11.68
CA GLU A 213 9.22 12.99 11.66
C GLU A 213 10.63 12.70 11.10
N GLY A 214 11.16 13.65 10.33
CA GLY A 214 12.49 13.52 9.69
C GLY A 214 12.48 12.71 8.39
N VAL A 215 11.38 12.05 8.04
CA VAL A 215 11.19 11.48 6.69
C VAL A 215 10.75 12.61 5.77
N GLY A 216 11.70 13.19 5.02
CA GLY A 216 11.43 14.31 4.12
C GLY A 216 10.35 13.97 3.09
N GLN A 217 9.36 14.86 2.94
CA GLN A 217 8.35 14.74 1.88
C GLN A 217 8.99 15.02 0.51
N SER A 218 8.59 14.27 -0.51
CA SER A 218 8.96 14.60 -1.91
C SER A 218 8.48 16.00 -2.27
N ARG A 219 9.31 16.79 -2.95
CA ARG A 219 8.96 18.16 -3.41
C ARG A 219 7.74 18.17 -4.34
N GLY A 220 7.33 17.04 -4.91
CA GLY A 220 6.12 16.87 -5.72
C GLY A 220 4.82 16.72 -4.94
N GLY A 221 4.86 16.45 -3.61
CA GLY A 221 3.67 16.21 -2.78
C GLY A 221 2.98 17.49 -2.27
N GLN A 222 3.54 18.68 -2.46
CA GLN A 222 2.93 19.93 -2.00
C GLN A 222 2.02 20.61 -3.02
N ALA A 223 1.90 20.12 -4.24
CA ALA A 223 1.18 20.80 -5.31
C ALA A 223 -0.16 20.14 -5.70
N GLN A 224 -0.74 19.27 -4.90
CA GLN A 224 -2.04 18.67 -5.25
C GLN A 224 -2.91 18.30 -4.03
N ALA A 225 -3.25 19.27 -3.19
CA ALA A 225 -4.52 19.23 -2.48
C ALA A 225 -5.63 19.53 -3.50
N GLY A 226 -6.00 18.54 -4.32
CA GLY A 226 -6.98 18.68 -5.40
C GLY A 226 -6.66 17.89 -6.66
N ALA A 227 -5.56 17.16 -6.71
CA ALA A 227 -5.21 16.34 -7.85
C ALA A 227 -5.55 14.88 -7.61
N ASP A 228 -6.30 14.36 -8.53
CA ASP A 228 -6.68 13.00 -8.87
C ASP A 228 -5.81 11.90 -8.20
N PRO A 229 -6.40 11.01 -7.37
CA PRO A 229 -5.73 9.87 -6.75
C PRO A 229 -5.55 8.68 -7.71
N SER A 230 -5.35 8.91 -9.01
CA SER A 230 -4.98 7.88 -9.99
C SER A 230 -3.52 7.41 -9.81
N TYR A 231 -3.10 7.13 -8.59
CA TYR A 231 -1.78 6.58 -8.31
C TYR A 231 -1.80 5.08 -8.14
#